data_2a1bd4e2599d1c1903512d0d5590e803
#
_entry.id   2a1bd4e2599d1c1903512d0d5590e803
#
_cell.length_a   1.000
_cell.length_b   1.000
_cell.length_c   1.000
_cell.angle_alpha   90.00
_cell.angle_beta   90.00
_cell.angle_gamma   90.00
#
_symmetry.space_group_name_H-M   'P 1'
#
loop_
_entity.id
_entity.type
_entity.pdbx_description
1 polymer ?
#
loop_
_entity_poly.entity_id
_entity_poly.type
_entity_poly.pdbx_seq_one_letter_code
_entity_poly.pdbx_strand_id
1 'polypeptide(L)'
;MIDRLTDIGVNLLSRQFDEDREAVVERARAAGVTRMLITCTDLAESSLGQAFCRANPDGFWCTAGVHPHHAKDVGRDWLDQLTELAKDPSVKAVGETGLDFNRNFSPPEQQLAVFDAQLTLAADTGKPVFVHDRDSEGKVFELLNRHRGKLPGVVVHCFTGTRLDLQLYLKAGFYIGITGWVCDARRGQDLRDIVTMIPLDRLLIETDAPYLRPHNAPAPPPGLEHHKRRNEPALLGCVAAQLAQLYGVDHADVAQASWQNASRLFDLPDPA
;
A
#
# COMPACT_ATOMS: atom_id res chain seq x y z
N MET A 1 -4.51 16.57 -20.49
CA MET A 1 -3.35 15.76 -20.09
C MET A 1 -3.86 14.67 -19.18
N ILE A 2 -3.32 13.46 -19.25
CA ILE A 2 -3.63 12.39 -18.29
C ILE A 2 -2.83 12.72 -17.03
N ASP A 3 -3.49 12.72 -15.86
CA ASP A 3 -2.81 12.96 -14.58
C ASP A 3 -1.82 11.83 -14.29
N ARG A 4 -0.68 12.18 -13.71
CA ARG A 4 0.31 11.17 -13.28
C ARG A 4 -0.13 10.59 -11.95
N LEU A 5 -0.17 9.26 -11.86
CA LEU A 5 -0.59 8.53 -10.68
C LEU A 5 0.54 7.61 -10.17
N THR A 6 0.63 7.51 -8.85
CA THR A 6 1.45 6.51 -8.16
C THR A 6 0.53 5.53 -7.45
N ASP A 7 0.60 4.25 -7.80
CA ASP A 7 -0.02 3.18 -7.03
C ASP A 7 0.96 2.73 -5.94
N ILE A 8 0.67 3.10 -4.68
CA ILE A 8 1.58 2.80 -3.57
C ILE A 8 1.44 1.39 -3.02
N GLY A 9 0.47 0.61 -3.50
CA GLY A 9 0.22 -0.75 -3.02
C GLY A 9 -0.43 -1.60 -4.10
N VAL A 10 0.36 -2.45 -4.76
CA VAL A 10 -0.13 -3.38 -5.77
C VAL A 10 0.53 -4.75 -5.61
N ASN A 11 -0.28 -5.81 -5.59
CA ASN A 11 0.22 -7.20 -5.57
C ASN A 11 0.48 -7.68 -7.01
N LEU A 12 1.37 -6.97 -7.73
CA LEU A 12 1.61 -7.21 -9.16
C LEU A 12 2.16 -8.61 -9.46
N LEU A 13 2.80 -9.25 -8.48
CA LEU A 13 3.33 -10.61 -8.59
C LEU A 13 2.32 -11.70 -8.23
N SER A 14 1.07 -11.32 -7.91
CA SER A 14 -0.02 -12.27 -7.70
C SER A 14 -0.22 -13.18 -8.92
N ARG A 15 -0.47 -14.47 -8.66
CA ARG A 15 -0.78 -15.46 -9.70
C ARG A 15 -1.98 -15.08 -10.57
N GLN A 16 -2.85 -14.18 -10.10
CA GLN A 16 -3.96 -13.67 -10.89
C GLN A 16 -3.52 -12.83 -12.10
N PHE A 17 -2.26 -12.42 -12.13
CA PHE A 17 -1.67 -11.66 -13.24
C PHE A 17 -0.67 -12.48 -14.08
N ASP A 18 -0.44 -13.75 -13.78
CA ASP A 18 0.60 -14.54 -14.46
C ASP A 18 0.39 -14.62 -15.97
N GLU A 19 -0.87 -14.70 -16.43
CA GLU A 19 -1.22 -14.84 -17.84
C GLU A 19 -1.08 -13.53 -18.63
N ASP A 20 -1.23 -12.35 -17.97
CA ASP A 20 -1.33 -11.06 -18.68
C ASP A 20 -0.64 -9.90 -17.97
N ARG A 21 0.34 -10.17 -17.09
CA ARG A 21 1.03 -9.15 -16.27
C ARG A 21 1.58 -7.98 -17.10
N GLU A 22 2.21 -8.27 -18.23
CA GLU A 22 2.74 -7.22 -19.12
C GLU A 22 1.63 -6.32 -19.66
N ALA A 23 0.53 -6.92 -20.13
CA ALA A 23 -0.62 -6.17 -20.60
C ALA A 23 -1.31 -5.36 -19.49
N VAL A 24 -1.33 -5.87 -18.24
CA VAL A 24 -1.79 -5.12 -17.06
C VAL A 24 -0.94 -3.87 -16.84
N VAL A 25 0.39 -3.99 -16.93
CA VAL A 25 1.31 -2.86 -16.81
C VAL A 25 1.12 -1.86 -17.94
N GLU A 26 0.96 -2.32 -19.18
CA GLU A 26 0.68 -1.43 -20.33
C GLU A 26 -0.61 -0.64 -20.13
N ARG A 27 -1.70 -1.31 -19.69
CA ARG A 27 -2.97 -0.62 -19.37
C ARG A 27 -2.81 0.38 -18.24
N ALA A 28 -2.03 0.06 -17.21
CA ALA A 28 -1.73 0.97 -16.10
C ALA A 28 -1.04 2.24 -16.60
N ARG A 29 0.02 2.09 -17.40
CA ARG A 29 0.76 3.22 -17.99
C ARG A 29 -0.14 4.06 -18.90
N ALA A 30 -0.95 3.43 -19.72
CA ALA A 30 -1.92 4.12 -20.60
C ALA A 30 -2.98 4.90 -19.79
N ALA A 31 -3.30 4.47 -18.56
CA ALA A 31 -4.19 5.15 -17.62
C ALA A 31 -3.48 6.21 -16.75
N GLY A 32 -2.19 6.48 -16.97
CA GLY A 32 -1.42 7.47 -16.21
C GLY A 32 -0.74 6.93 -14.94
N VAL A 33 -0.88 5.64 -14.62
CA VAL A 33 -0.18 5.01 -13.49
C VAL A 33 1.23 4.66 -13.93
N THR A 34 2.17 5.57 -13.66
CA THR A 34 3.56 5.47 -14.13
C THR A 34 4.53 5.04 -13.02
N ARG A 35 4.06 4.99 -11.77
CA ARG A 35 4.81 4.52 -10.62
C ARG A 35 3.99 3.48 -9.87
N MET A 36 4.61 2.36 -9.54
CA MET A 36 3.99 1.26 -8.83
C MET A 36 4.92 0.74 -7.73
N LEU A 37 4.44 0.71 -6.49
CA LEU A 37 5.12 0.07 -5.37
C LEU A 37 4.51 -1.33 -5.18
N ILE A 38 5.29 -2.35 -5.48
CA ILE A 38 4.87 -3.75 -5.36
C ILE A 38 4.86 -4.13 -3.89
N THR A 39 3.70 -4.52 -3.39
CA THR A 39 3.53 -5.00 -2.03
C THR A 39 4.01 -6.44 -1.92
N CYS A 40 4.87 -6.71 -0.95
CA CYS A 40 5.40 -8.04 -0.66
C CYS A 40 5.02 -8.44 0.76
N THR A 41 4.54 -9.66 0.96
CA THR A 41 3.93 -10.13 2.21
C THR A 41 4.78 -11.14 2.98
N ASP A 42 5.84 -11.66 2.36
CA ASP A 42 6.82 -12.55 2.98
C ASP A 42 8.21 -12.40 2.34
N LEU A 43 9.20 -13.15 2.84
CA LEU A 43 10.59 -13.06 2.36
C LEU A 43 10.74 -13.55 0.91
N ALA A 44 9.96 -14.54 0.50
CA ALA A 44 10.01 -15.08 -0.85
C ALA A 44 9.44 -14.07 -1.85
N GLU A 45 8.29 -13.47 -1.55
CA GLU A 45 7.71 -12.40 -2.35
C GLU A 45 8.61 -11.16 -2.36
N SER A 46 9.24 -10.81 -1.22
CA SER A 46 10.19 -9.69 -1.14
C SER A 46 11.39 -9.91 -2.06
N SER A 47 11.92 -11.13 -2.13
CA SER A 47 13.01 -11.49 -3.05
C SER A 47 12.56 -11.41 -4.52
N LEU A 48 11.35 -11.89 -4.83
CA LEU A 48 10.78 -11.82 -6.18
C LEU A 48 10.49 -10.36 -6.59
N GLY A 49 9.94 -9.55 -5.67
CA GLY A 49 9.69 -8.13 -5.89
C GLY A 49 10.97 -7.36 -6.21
N GLN A 50 12.03 -7.59 -5.43
CA GLN A 50 13.35 -7.02 -5.69
C GLN A 50 13.88 -7.42 -7.06
N ALA A 51 13.80 -8.71 -7.41
CA ALA A 51 14.26 -9.20 -8.71
C ALA A 51 13.47 -8.58 -9.87
N PHE A 52 12.16 -8.47 -9.72
CA PHE A 52 11.29 -7.83 -10.71
C PHE A 52 11.65 -6.35 -10.90
N CYS A 53 11.81 -5.60 -9.81
CA CYS A 53 12.16 -4.18 -9.87
C CYS A 53 13.54 -3.94 -10.50
N ARG A 54 14.52 -4.80 -10.23
CA ARG A 54 15.85 -4.73 -10.87
C ARG A 54 15.79 -4.99 -12.38
N ALA A 55 14.91 -5.91 -12.80
CA ALA A 55 14.69 -6.20 -14.22
C ALA A 55 13.87 -5.10 -14.93
N ASN A 56 13.10 -4.33 -14.18
CA ASN A 56 12.18 -3.29 -14.66
C ASN A 56 12.38 -1.98 -13.88
N PRO A 57 13.52 -1.29 -14.04
CA PRO A 57 13.86 -0.14 -13.18
C PRO A 57 12.96 1.09 -13.37
N ASP A 58 12.21 1.14 -14.48
CA ASP A 58 11.42 2.30 -14.86
C ASP A 58 10.02 2.26 -14.22
N GLY A 59 9.89 2.94 -13.09
CA GLY A 59 8.60 3.14 -12.43
C GLY A 59 8.17 2.02 -11.47
N PHE A 60 9.07 1.08 -11.14
CA PHE A 60 8.77 0.01 -10.20
C PHE A 60 9.71 0.01 -9.01
N TRP A 61 9.13 -0.11 -7.85
CA TRP A 61 9.78 -0.36 -6.56
C TRP A 61 8.98 -1.39 -5.79
N CYS A 62 9.52 -1.89 -4.70
CA CYS A 62 8.81 -2.84 -3.85
C CYS A 62 8.96 -2.52 -2.37
N THR A 63 8.14 -3.16 -1.56
CA THR A 63 8.34 -3.30 -0.13
C THR A 63 9.11 -4.58 0.17
N ALA A 64 9.64 -4.71 1.36
CA ALA A 64 10.13 -5.98 1.89
C ALA A 64 9.67 -6.12 3.34
N GLY A 65 8.99 -7.23 3.65
CA GLY A 65 8.41 -7.42 4.97
C GLY A 65 7.78 -8.79 5.18
N VAL A 66 7.21 -8.93 6.36
CA VAL A 66 6.43 -10.10 6.77
C VAL A 66 5.06 -9.62 7.27
N HIS A 67 4.04 -9.93 6.47
CA HIS A 67 2.65 -9.65 6.77
C HIS A 67 2.18 -10.42 8.01
N PRO A 68 1.26 -9.89 8.83
CA PRO A 68 0.75 -10.57 10.02
C PRO A 68 0.25 -12.00 9.76
N HIS A 69 -0.26 -12.30 8.57
CA HIS A 69 -0.68 -13.66 8.22
C HIS A 69 0.46 -14.68 8.22
N HIS A 70 1.68 -14.25 7.94
CA HIS A 70 2.88 -15.07 7.83
C HIS A 70 3.79 -15.01 9.07
N ALA A 71 3.40 -14.28 10.11
CA ALA A 71 4.21 -14.10 11.32
C ALA A 71 4.57 -15.42 12.02
N LYS A 72 3.73 -16.47 11.91
CA LYS A 72 4.00 -17.81 12.44
C LYS A 72 5.01 -18.62 11.64
N ASP A 73 5.23 -18.24 10.36
CA ASP A 73 5.99 -19.04 9.41
C ASP A 73 7.45 -18.57 9.31
N VAL A 74 7.86 -17.56 10.10
CA VAL A 74 9.22 -17.03 10.08
C VAL A 74 10.24 -18.03 10.67
N GLY A 75 11.35 -18.23 9.97
CA GLY A 75 12.48 -19.05 10.41
C GLY A 75 13.38 -18.31 11.42
N ARG A 76 14.47 -18.95 11.87
CA ARG A 76 15.38 -18.33 12.88
C ARG A 76 16.11 -17.10 12.38
N ASP A 77 16.46 -17.08 11.11
CA ASP A 77 17.27 -16.06 10.43
C ASP A 77 16.46 -15.10 9.56
N TRP A 78 15.14 -15.09 9.74
CA TRP A 78 14.23 -14.28 8.93
C TRP A 78 14.55 -12.79 8.95
N LEU A 79 14.94 -12.27 10.12
CA LEU A 79 15.23 -10.85 10.29
C LEU A 79 16.53 -10.45 9.59
N ASP A 80 17.55 -11.33 9.62
CA ASP A 80 18.81 -11.13 8.90
C ASP A 80 18.55 -11.13 7.38
N GLN A 81 17.73 -12.07 6.89
CA GLN A 81 17.33 -12.13 5.47
C GLN A 81 16.57 -10.86 5.06
N LEU A 82 15.60 -10.43 5.88
CA LEU A 82 14.85 -9.20 5.62
C LEU A 82 15.75 -7.96 5.63
N THR A 83 16.74 -7.93 6.53
CA THR A 83 17.73 -6.85 6.62
C THR A 83 18.55 -6.76 5.32
N GLU A 84 18.97 -7.88 4.77
CA GLU A 84 19.69 -7.90 3.50
C GLU A 84 18.81 -7.42 2.32
N LEU A 85 17.55 -7.88 2.27
CA LEU A 85 16.59 -7.41 1.27
C LEU A 85 16.34 -5.90 1.37
N ALA A 86 16.21 -5.39 2.59
CA ALA A 86 15.97 -3.96 2.83
C ALA A 86 17.11 -3.03 2.40
N LYS A 87 18.33 -3.54 2.20
CA LYS A 87 19.47 -2.73 1.69
C LYS A 87 19.35 -2.36 0.23
N ASP A 88 18.56 -3.10 -0.54
CA ASP A 88 18.40 -2.83 -1.97
C ASP A 88 17.72 -1.47 -2.22
N PRO A 89 18.21 -0.66 -3.18
CA PRO A 89 17.63 0.64 -3.49
C PRO A 89 16.22 0.55 -4.10
N SER A 90 15.83 -0.60 -4.68
CA SER A 90 14.48 -0.83 -5.20
C SER A 90 13.47 -1.11 -4.07
N VAL A 91 13.92 -1.51 -2.89
CA VAL A 91 13.07 -1.67 -1.70
C VAL A 91 12.90 -0.31 -1.04
N LYS A 92 11.69 0.23 -1.07
CA LYS A 92 11.40 1.60 -0.60
C LYS A 92 10.71 1.67 0.75
N ALA A 93 10.23 0.55 1.29
CA ALA A 93 9.65 0.49 2.63
C ALA A 93 9.85 -0.89 3.27
N VAL A 94 9.87 -0.92 4.58
CA VAL A 94 9.71 -2.15 5.35
C VAL A 94 8.21 -2.43 5.46
N GLY A 95 7.79 -3.57 4.94
CA GLY A 95 6.39 -3.99 4.88
C GLY A 95 6.13 -4.89 3.65
N GLU A 96 4.94 -5.42 3.51
CA GLU A 96 3.77 -5.16 4.32
C GLU A 96 3.95 -5.80 5.70
N THR A 97 3.71 -5.03 6.75
CA THR A 97 3.83 -5.49 8.14
C THR A 97 2.70 -4.89 8.97
N GLY A 98 2.46 -5.40 10.16
CA GLY A 98 1.40 -4.88 11.02
C GLY A 98 0.65 -5.97 11.78
N LEU A 99 -0.67 -5.75 11.99
CA LEU A 99 -1.53 -6.67 12.75
C LEU A 99 -2.86 -6.91 12.02
N ASP A 100 -3.32 -8.16 12.07
CA ASP A 100 -4.65 -8.58 11.60
C ASP A 100 -5.29 -9.51 12.63
N PHE A 101 -6.05 -8.92 13.55
CA PHE A 101 -6.77 -9.69 14.57
C PHE A 101 -8.16 -10.12 14.09
N ASN A 102 -8.56 -9.73 12.88
CA ASN A 102 -9.77 -10.24 12.25
C ASN A 102 -9.59 -11.66 11.73
N ARG A 103 -8.51 -11.88 10.94
CA ARG A 103 -8.24 -13.19 10.33
C ARG A 103 -7.50 -14.13 11.27
N ASN A 104 -6.58 -13.61 12.09
CA ASN A 104 -5.78 -14.37 13.06
C ASN A 104 -5.10 -15.62 12.46
N PHE A 105 -4.57 -15.54 11.22
CA PHE A 105 -3.87 -16.64 10.59
C PHE A 105 -2.55 -16.98 11.30
N SER A 106 -1.97 -16.02 11.99
CA SER A 106 -0.91 -16.21 12.97
C SER A 106 -1.40 -15.79 14.36
N PRO A 107 -0.93 -16.40 15.45
CA PRO A 107 -1.26 -15.98 16.81
C PRO A 107 -0.91 -14.50 17.06
N PRO A 108 -1.73 -13.75 17.83
CA PRO A 108 -1.51 -12.33 18.09
C PRO A 108 -0.13 -12.01 18.67
N GLU A 109 0.39 -12.82 19.59
CA GLU A 109 1.71 -12.63 20.19
C GLU A 109 2.85 -12.74 19.17
N GLN A 110 2.72 -13.60 18.16
CA GLN A 110 3.70 -13.72 17.08
C GLN A 110 3.59 -12.52 16.13
N GLN A 111 2.38 -12.10 15.78
CA GLN A 111 2.17 -10.89 14.99
C GLN A 111 2.82 -9.68 15.65
N LEU A 112 2.58 -9.48 16.96
CA LEU A 112 3.17 -8.38 17.74
C LEU A 112 4.69 -8.43 17.74
N ALA A 113 5.29 -9.60 17.97
CA ALA A 113 6.75 -9.76 18.01
C ALA A 113 7.40 -9.48 16.64
N VAL A 114 6.81 -10.02 15.56
CA VAL A 114 7.31 -9.84 14.19
C VAL A 114 7.13 -8.39 13.74
N PHE A 115 6.03 -7.75 14.10
CA PHE A 115 5.81 -6.34 13.79
C PHE A 115 6.83 -5.43 14.51
N ASP A 116 7.03 -5.61 15.83
CA ASP A 116 7.98 -4.80 16.61
C ASP A 116 9.43 -4.94 16.10
N ALA A 117 9.83 -6.16 15.70
CA ALA A 117 11.13 -6.39 15.08
C ALA A 117 11.29 -5.66 13.74
N GLN A 118 10.25 -5.63 12.90
CA GLN A 118 10.27 -4.89 11.63
C GLN A 118 10.26 -3.37 11.82
N LEU A 119 9.62 -2.85 12.87
CA LEU A 119 9.71 -1.43 13.22
C LEU A 119 11.14 -1.04 13.64
N THR A 120 11.83 -1.91 14.37
CA THR A 120 13.24 -1.72 14.70
C THR A 120 14.10 -1.71 13.44
N LEU A 121 13.91 -2.69 12.55
CA LEU A 121 14.61 -2.74 11.26
C LEU A 121 14.38 -1.49 10.41
N ALA A 122 13.14 -1.00 10.34
CA ALA A 122 12.81 0.21 9.59
C ALA A 122 13.56 1.43 10.14
N ALA A 123 13.63 1.56 11.47
CA ALA A 123 14.40 2.62 12.13
C ALA A 123 15.91 2.51 11.82
N ASP A 124 16.48 1.31 11.88
CA ASP A 124 17.90 1.06 11.66
C ASP A 124 18.32 1.26 10.20
N THR A 125 17.42 0.93 9.25
CA THR A 125 17.67 1.08 7.81
C THR A 125 17.27 2.45 7.25
N GLY A 126 16.58 3.28 8.04
CA GLY A 126 16.08 4.57 7.61
C GLY A 126 14.97 4.46 6.53
N LYS A 127 14.25 3.33 6.48
CA LYS A 127 13.16 3.13 5.53
C LYS A 127 11.80 3.39 6.18
N PRO A 128 10.84 3.98 5.46
CA PRO A 128 9.48 4.14 5.95
C PRO A 128 8.82 2.76 6.15
N VAL A 129 7.73 2.75 6.92
CA VAL A 129 6.97 1.52 7.21
C VAL A 129 5.66 1.53 6.43
N PHE A 130 5.36 0.42 5.76
CA PHE A 130 4.12 0.15 5.04
C PHE A 130 3.26 -0.80 5.89
N VAL A 131 2.20 -0.26 6.52
CA VAL A 131 1.52 -0.89 7.65
C VAL A 131 0.13 -1.36 7.30
N HIS A 132 -0.12 -2.65 7.60
CA HIS A 132 -1.43 -3.26 7.66
C HIS A 132 -2.03 -3.14 9.06
N ASP A 133 -3.25 -2.61 9.16
CA ASP A 133 -4.02 -2.57 10.41
C ASP A 133 -5.43 -3.08 10.19
N ARG A 134 -5.73 -4.23 10.78
CA ARG A 134 -7.07 -4.81 10.75
C ARG A 134 -7.51 -5.30 12.11
N ASP A 135 -8.48 -4.58 12.70
CA ASP A 135 -9.08 -4.94 14.00
C ASP A 135 -8.03 -5.13 15.13
N SER A 136 -6.93 -4.33 15.09
CA SER A 136 -5.81 -4.44 16.04
C SER A 136 -6.09 -3.86 17.42
N GLU A 137 -7.28 -3.32 17.64
CA GLU A 137 -7.68 -2.71 18.93
C GLU A 137 -6.71 -1.63 19.42
N GLY A 138 -6.15 -0.86 18.47
CA GLY A 138 -5.17 0.20 18.74
C GLY A 138 -3.74 -0.27 18.98
N LYS A 139 -3.45 -1.57 18.90
CA LYS A 139 -2.11 -2.13 19.11
C LYS A 139 -1.12 -1.71 18.04
N VAL A 140 -1.57 -1.54 16.79
CA VAL A 140 -0.73 -0.98 15.72
C VAL A 140 -0.27 0.42 16.11
N PHE A 141 -1.18 1.31 16.51
CA PHE A 141 -0.82 2.65 16.94
C PHE A 141 0.12 2.66 18.15
N GLU A 142 -0.13 1.80 19.15
CA GLU A 142 0.70 1.68 20.34
C GLU A 142 2.15 1.32 19.97
N LEU A 143 2.35 0.34 19.10
CA LEU A 143 3.67 -0.08 18.64
C LEU A 143 4.37 1.01 17.82
N LEU A 144 3.69 1.58 16.84
CA LEU A 144 4.23 2.69 16.03
C LEU A 144 4.63 3.89 16.90
N ASN A 145 3.82 4.22 17.91
CA ASN A 145 4.11 5.34 18.79
C ASN A 145 5.33 5.09 19.71
N ARG A 146 5.62 3.83 20.08
CA ARG A 146 6.86 3.48 20.81
C ARG A 146 8.12 3.73 19.98
N HIS A 147 8.04 3.53 18.66
CA HIS A 147 9.13 3.79 17.72
C HIS A 147 9.12 5.21 17.14
N ARG A 148 8.15 6.05 17.54
CA ARG A 148 8.00 7.42 17.05
C ARG A 148 9.28 8.23 17.27
N GLY A 149 9.70 8.97 16.25
CA GLY A 149 10.93 9.75 16.27
C GLY A 149 12.16 8.98 15.79
N LYS A 150 12.07 7.65 15.59
CA LYS A 150 13.09 6.84 14.94
C LYS A 150 12.71 6.45 13.53
N LEU A 151 11.40 6.34 13.25
CA LEU A 151 10.89 5.99 11.93
C LEU A 151 10.90 7.21 11.02
N PRO A 152 11.45 7.12 9.79
CA PRO A 152 11.49 8.24 8.85
C PRO A 152 10.10 8.60 8.29
N GLY A 153 9.18 7.64 8.28
CA GLY A 153 7.80 7.82 7.83
C GLY A 153 6.98 6.55 8.01
N VAL A 154 5.67 6.71 8.03
CA VAL A 154 4.71 5.61 8.16
C VAL A 154 3.55 5.86 7.22
N VAL A 155 3.11 4.84 6.48
CA VAL A 155 1.79 4.80 5.86
C VAL A 155 0.98 3.65 6.43
N VAL A 156 -0.23 3.96 6.88
CA VAL A 156 -1.26 2.94 7.16
C VAL A 156 -2.00 2.73 5.85
N HIS A 157 -1.67 1.62 5.18
CA HIS A 157 -2.22 1.30 3.88
C HIS A 157 -3.62 0.69 3.99
N CYS A 158 -4.37 0.75 2.91
CA CYS A 158 -5.71 0.16 2.81
C CYS A 158 -6.60 0.48 4.03
N PHE A 159 -6.54 1.74 4.48
CA PHE A 159 -7.19 2.15 5.72
C PHE A 159 -8.70 1.94 5.66
N THR A 160 -9.20 1.18 6.63
CA THR A 160 -10.63 0.91 6.85
C THR A 160 -11.02 0.99 8.33
N GLY A 161 -10.16 1.62 9.15
CA GLY A 161 -10.35 1.77 10.58
C GLY A 161 -11.41 2.81 10.96
N THR A 162 -11.53 3.04 12.24
CA THR A 162 -12.50 3.98 12.82
C THR A 162 -12.04 5.45 12.71
N ARG A 163 -12.96 6.37 12.97
CA ARG A 163 -12.64 7.80 13.12
C ARG A 163 -11.55 8.05 14.16
N LEU A 164 -11.58 7.32 15.27
CA LEU A 164 -10.59 7.45 16.34
C LEU A 164 -9.20 7.01 15.88
N ASP A 165 -9.11 5.88 15.20
CA ASP A 165 -7.84 5.38 14.65
C ASP A 165 -7.26 6.39 13.67
N LEU A 166 -8.09 6.91 12.75
CA LEU A 166 -7.69 7.95 11.81
C LEU A 166 -7.13 9.19 12.51
N GLN A 167 -7.80 9.69 13.54
CA GLN A 167 -7.35 10.86 14.29
C GLN A 167 -6.00 10.61 14.99
N LEU A 168 -5.79 9.42 15.55
CA LEU A 168 -4.53 9.05 16.19
C LEU A 168 -3.38 9.00 15.17
N TYR A 169 -3.61 8.37 14.01
CA TYR A 169 -2.60 8.29 12.94
C TYR A 169 -2.25 9.67 12.38
N LEU A 170 -3.25 10.50 12.08
CA LEU A 170 -3.02 11.87 11.59
C LEU A 170 -2.29 12.75 12.59
N LYS A 171 -2.66 12.66 13.89
CA LYS A 171 -1.95 13.38 14.97
C LYS A 171 -0.49 12.94 15.11
N ALA A 172 -0.19 11.69 14.80
CA ALA A 172 1.18 11.17 14.75
C ALA A 172 1.95 11.62 13.50
N GLY A 173 1.27 12.19 12.49
CA GLY A 173 1.86 12.66 11.23
C GLY A 173 1.96 11.56 10.17
N PHE A 174 1.27 10.43 10.34
CA PHE A 174 1.31 9.30 9.41
C PHE A 174 0.52 9.60 8.14
N TYR A 175 0.92 8.97 7.05
CA TYR A 175 0.20 8.94 5.79
C TYR A 175 -0.89 7.87 5.82
N ILE A 176 -1.94 8.07 5.05
CA ILE A 176 -3.08 7.15 4.96
C ILE A 176 -3.28 6.75 3.51
N GLY A 177 -3.20 5.45 3.24
CA GLY A 177 -3.45 4.84 1.94
C GLY A 177 -4.93 4.48 1.77
N ILE A 178 -5.51 4.91 0.66
CA ILE A 178 -6.93 4.68 0.34
C ILE A 178 -7.05 3.85 -0.92
N THR A 179 -7.80 2.76 -0.82
CA THR A 179 -8.09 1.81 -1.89
C THR A 179 -9.46 2.02 -2.52
N GLY A 180 -9.80 1.15 -3.47
CA GLY A 180 -11.16 1.03 -4.04
C GLY A 180 -12.28 0.74 -3.04
N TRP A 181 -11.95 0.48 -1.77
CA TRP A 181 -12.93 0.36 -0.69
C TRP A 181 -13.80 1.61 -0.54
N VAL A 182 -13.23 2.80 -0.74
CA VAL A 182 -13.97 4.08 -0.70
C VAL A 182 -15.07 4.14 -1.77
N CYS A 183 -14.93 3.38 -2.85
CA CYS A 183 -15.90 3.29 -3.96
C CYS A 183 -17.00 2.25 -3.71
N ASP A 184 -16.91 1.42 -2.66
CA ASP A 184 -17.94 0.43 -2.33
C ASP A 184 -19.15 1.11 -1.71
N ALA A 185 -20.28 1.10 -2.42
CA ALA A 185 -21.49 1.81 -2.00
C ALA A 185 -22.09 1.28 -0.68
N ARG A 186 -21.81 0.02 -0.32
CA ARG A 186 -22.38 -0.61 0.89
C ARG A 186 -21.40 -0.63 2.06
N ARG A 187 -20.16 -1.07 1.80
CA ARG A 187 -19.15 -1.29 2.84
C ARG A 187 -18.25 -0.07 3.08
N GLY A 188 -18.15 0.82 2.11
CA GLY A 188 -17.29 2.01 2.17
C GLY A 188 -17.93 3.24 2.82
N GLN A 189 -19.17 3.15 3.36
CA GLN A 189 -19.85 4.33 3.90
C GLN A 189 -19.10 4.93 5.08
N ASP A 190 -18.70 4.11 6.05
CA ASP A 190 -17.96 4.59 7.23
C ASP A 190 -16.66 5.30 6.85
N LEU A 191 -15.93 4.76 5.84
CA LEU A 191 -14.74 5.40 5.32
C LEU A 191 -15.07 6.74 4.62
N ARG A 192 -16.12 6.80 3.79
CA ARG A 192 -16.54 8.05 3.14
C ARG A 192 -16.89 9.15 4.13
N ASP A 193 -17.48 8.79 5.28
CA ASP A 193 -17.89 9.75 6.31
C ASP A 193 -16.70 10.40 7.05
N ILE A 194 -15.51 9.84 6.91
CA ILE A 194 -14.32 10.30 7.63
C ILE A 194 -13.13 10.63 6.71
N VAL A 195 -13.12 10.16 5.46
CA VAL A 195 -11.95 10.27 4.58
C VAL A 195 -11.51 11.71 4.34
N THR A 196 -12.43 12.67 4.32
CA THR A 196 -12.13 14.10 4.17
C THR A 196 -11.42 14.72 5.38
N MET A 197 -11.31 13.99 6.48
CA MET A 197 -10.45 14.37 7.61
C MET A 197 -8.96 14.19 7.30
N ILE A 198 -8.60 13.40 6.28
CA ILE A 198 -7.22 13.22 5.86
C ILE A 198 -6.80 14.49 5.10
N PRO A 199 -5.82 15.25 5.59
CA PRO A 199 -5.29 16.37 4.81
C PRO A 199 -4.68 15.86 3.50
N LEU A 200 -4.82 16.61 2.41
CA LEU A 200 -4.29 16.19 1.11
C LEU A 200 -2.77 15.91 1.15
N ASP A 201 -2.02 16.57 2.04
CA ASP A 201 -0.59 16.33 2.23
C ASP A 201 -0.27 15.06 3.06
N ARG A 202 -1.29 14.29 3.45
CA ARG A 202 -1.18 12.97 4.12
C ARG A 202 -1.92 11.87 3.38
N LEU A 203 -2.58 12.20 2.28
CA LEU A 203 -3.36 11.26 1.48
C LEU A 203 -2.46 10.53 0.49
N LEU A 204 -2.57 9.21 0.45
CA LEU A 204 -2.00 8.35 -0.57
C LEU A 204 -3.10 7.48 -1.19
N ILE A 205 -2.94 7.11 -2.45
CA ILE A 205 -3.89 6.25 -3.17
C ILE A 205 -3.21 4.99 -3.66
N GLU A 206 -3.97 3.91 -3.66
CA GLU A 206 -3.50 2.59 -4.06
C GLU A 206 -4.64 1.74 -4.60
N THR A 207 -4.29 0.70 -5.33
CA THR A 207 -5.30 -0.24 -5.83
C THR A 207 -5.48 -1.44 -4.93
N ASP A 208 -4.43 -1.92 -4.29
CA ASP A 208 -4.34 -3.24 -3.68
C ASP A 208 -4.70 -4.36 -4.69
N ALA A 209 -4.51 -4.07 -5.99
CA ALA A 209 -4.85 -5.03 -7.05
C ALA A 209 -4.04 -6.33 -6.89
N PRO A 210 -4.67 -7.48 -7.15
CA PRO A 210 -5.93 -7.75 -7.86
C PRO A 210 -7.22 -7.65 -7.00
N TYR A 211 -7.11 -7.21 -5.75
CA TYR A 211 -8.22 -7.09 -4.79
C TYR A 211 -8.92 -5.73 -4.92
N LEU A 212 -10.02 -5.56 -4.20
CA LEU A 212 -10.69 -4.28 -3.95
C LEU A 212 -11.05 -3.47 -5.22
N ARG A 213 -11.50 -4.15 -6.29
CA ARG A 213 -11.93 -3.47 -7.52
C ARG A 213 -12.95 -2.37 -7.19
N PRO A 214 -12.72 -1.12 -7.63
CA PRO A 214 -13.64 -0.01 -7.39
C PRO A 214 -15.02 -0.28 -8.03
N HIS A 215 -16.10 0.03 -7.31
CA HIS A 215 -17.46 -0.18 -7.82
C HIS A 215 -17.85 0.80 -8.95
N ASN A 216 -17.19 1.94 -9.01
CA ASN A 216 -17.32 2.93 -10.09
C ASN A 216 -16.41 2.64 -11.29
N ALA A 217 -15.68 1.52 -11.27
CA ALA A 217 -14.82 1.15 -12.38
C ALA A 217 -15.64 0.77 -13.64
N PRO A 218 -15.14 1.13 -14.83
CA PRO A 218 -15.79 0.74 -16.09
C PRO A 218 -15.83 -0.78 -16.26
N ALA A 219 -16.67 -1.26 -17.16
CA ALA A 219 -16.64 -2.66 -17.55
C ALA A 219 -15.25 -3.04 -18.09
N PRO A 220 -14.81 -4.31 -17.90
CA PRO A 220 -13.57 -4.76 -18.49
C PRO A 220 -13.55 -4.55 -20.01
N PRO A 221 -12.37 -4.30 -20.60
CA PRO A 221 -12.23 -4.27 -22.06
C PRO A 221 -12.73 -5.57 -22.71
N PRO A 222 -13.15 -5.51 -23.99
CA PRO A 222 -13.50 -6.70 -24.74
C PRO A 222 -12.39 -7.75 -24.68
N GLY A 223 -12.76 -9.01 -24.45
CA GLY A 223 -11.84 -10.14 -24.28
C GLY A 223 -11.37 -10.37 -22.85
N LEU A 224 -11.63 -9.44 -21.92
CA LEU A 224 -11.28 -9.54 -20.50
C LEU A 224 -12.49 -9.70 -19.57
N GLU A 225 -13.66 -10.06 -20.11
CA GLU A 225 -14.91 -10.18 -19.34
C GLU A 225 -14.83 -11.22 -18.22
N HIS A 226 -13.96 -12.21 -18.36
CA HIS A 226 -13.66 -13.22 -17.33
C HIS A 226 -12.93 -12.62 -16.13
N HIS A 227 -12.24 -11.48 -16.30
CA HIS A 227 -11.58 -10.73 -15.23
C HIS A 227 -12.45 -9.64 -14.59
N LYS A 228 -13.76 -9.64 -14.80
CA LYS A 228 -14.70 -8.60 -14.33
C LYS A 228 -14.65 -8.27 -12.83
N ARG A 229 -14.10 -9.18 -12.03
CA ARG A 229 -13.94 -8.98 -10.57
C ARG A 229 -12.50 -8.62 -10.18
N ARG A 230 -11.54 -8.82 -11.08
CA ARG A 230 -10.13 -8.52 -10.82
C ARG A 230 -9.92 -7.01 -10.88
N ASN A 231 -9.26 -6.47 -9.84
CA ASN A 231 -8.76 -5.12 -9.88
C ASN A 231 -7.46 -5.06 -10.68
N GLU A 232 -7.12 -3.87 -11.19
CA GLU A 232 -5.88 -3.59 -11.93
C GLU A 232 -5.37 -2.20 -11.57
N PRO A 233 -4.04 -1.95 -11.62
CA PRO A 233 -3.49 -0.60 -11.40
C PRO A 233 -4.11 0.46 -12.31
N ALA A 234 -4.52 0.10 -13.53
CA ALA A 234 -5.23 0.98 -14.47
C ALA A 234 -6.51 1.61 -13.89
N LEU A 235 -7.07 1.03 -12.83
CA LEU A 235 -8.29 1.52 -12.17
C LEU A 235 -8.03 2.50 -11.02
N LEU A 236 -6.76 2.85 -10.75
CA LEU A 236 -6.40 3.78 -9.69
C LEU A 236 -7.08 5.16 -9.86
N GLY A 237 -7.26 5.60 -11.10
CA GLY A 237 -8.00 6.83 -11.40
C GLY A 237 -9.44 6.85 -10.88
N CYS A 238 -10.08 5.67 -10.73
CA CYS A 238 -11.42 5.57 -10.15
C CYS A 238 -11.43 5.91 -8.66
N VAL A 239 -10.36 5.54 -7.93
CA VAL A 239 -10.17 5.90 -6.52
C VAL A 239 -9.94 7.40 -6.39
N ALA A 240 -9.05 7.96 -7.21
CA ALA A 240 -8.79 9.39 -7.23
C ALA A 240 -10.05 10.21 -7.55
N ALA A 241 -10.86 9.78 -8.53
CA ALA A 241 -12.12 10.43 -8.89
C ALA A 241 -13.15 10.40 -7.73
N GLN A 242 -13.28 9.29 -7.04
CA GLN A 242 -14.16 9.18 -5.87
C GLN A 242 -13.72 10.11 -4.74
N LEU A 243 -12.42 10.18 -4.48
CA LEU A 243 -11.86 11.08 -3.46
C LEU A 243 -12.05 12.54 -3.87
N ALA A 244 -11.77 12.92 -5.11
CA ALA A 244 -11.99 14.28 -5.60
C ALA A 244 -13.45 14.74 -5.39
N GLN A 245 -14.42 13.86 -5.69
CA GLN A 245 -15.83 14.13 -5.42
C GLN A 245 -16.11 14.35 -3.93
N LEU A 246 -15.54 13.53 -3.04
CA LEU A 246 -15.76 13.64 -1.59
C LEU A 246 -15.12 14.89 -1.00
N TYR A 247 -13.93 15.27 -1.48
CA TYR A 247 -13.23 16.48 -1.05
C TYR A 247 -13.78 17.75 -1.69
N GLY A 248 -14.55 17.67 -2.77
CA GLY A 248 -15.02 18.83 -3.54
C GLY A 248 -13.87 19.57 -4.25
N VAL A 249 -12.88 18.82 -4.76
CA VAL A 249 -11.71 19.33 -5.49
C VAL A 249 -11.61 18.67 -6.86
N ASP A 250 -10.68 19.11 -7.71
CA ASP A 250 -10.45 18.48 -9.00
C ASP A 250 -9.69 17.16 -8.85
N HIS A 251 -9.90 16.24 -9.82
CA HIS A 251 -9.17 14.96 -9.88
C HIS A 251 -7.65 15.18 -9.87
N ALA A 252 -7.18 16.21 -10.57
CA ALA A 252 -5.78 16.58 -10.64
C ALA A 252 -5.18 16.94 -9.27
N ASP A 253 -5.97 17.58 -8.38
CA ASP A 253 -5.49 17.94 -7.03
C ASP A 253 -5.20 16.70 -6.19
N VAL A 254 -6.10 15.70 -6.23
CA VAL A 254 -5.90 14.42 -5.53
C VAL A 254 -4.70 13.66 -6.13
N ALA A 255 -4.63 13.57 -7.45
CA ALA A 255 -3.55 12.90 -8.15
C ALA A 255 -2.19 13.53 -7.81
N GLN A 256 -2.09 14.85 -7.88
CA GLN A 256 -0.88 15.61 -7.58
C GLN A 256 -0.47 15.49 -6.10
N ALA A 257 -1.42 15.60 -5.19
CA ALA A 257 -1.15 15.48 -3.75
C ALA A 257 -0.60 14.09 -3.42
N SER A 258 -1.26 13.03 -3.88
CA SER A 258 -0.79 11.66 -3.66
C SER A 258 0.56 11.38 -4.32
N TRP A 259 0.79 11.88 -5.54
CA TRP A 259 2.08 11.78 -6.22
C TRP A 259 3.21 12.41 -5.40
N GLN A 260 3.02 13.64 -4.93
CA GLN A 260 4.02 14.36 -4.12
C GLN A 260 4.26 13.68 -2.78
N ASN A 261 3.20 13.17 -2.14
CA ASN A 261 3.29 12.45 -0.88
C ASN A 261 4.06 11.14 -1.04
N ALA A 262 3.78 10.38 -2.11
CA ALA A 262 4.51 9.16 -2.43
C ALA A 262 6.00 9.44 -2.69
N SER A 263 6.31 10.49 -3.48
CA SER A 263 7.69 10.92 -3.71
C SER A 263 8.41 11.25 -2.40
N ARG A 264 7.74 11.97 -1.50
CA ARG A 264 8.31 12.40 -0.21
C ARG A 264 8.49 11.23 0.76
N LEU A 265 7.49 10.35 0.86
CA LEU A 265 7.53 9.23 1.80
C LEU A 265 8.54 8.16 1.38
N PHE A 266 8.54 7.79 0.10
CA PHE A 266 9.31 6.66 -0.41
C PHE A 266 10.59 7.07 -1.16
N ASP A 267 10.91 8.36 -1.18
CA ASP A 267 12.05 8.89 -1.94
C ASP A 267 12.03 8.38 -3.40
N LEU A 268 10.88 8.58 -4.08
CA LEU A 268 10.72 8.16 -5.46
C LEU A 268 11.20 9.27 -6.40
N PRO A 269 12.09 8.96 -7.37
CA PRO A 269 12.51 9.93 -8.35
C PRO A 269 11.36 10.34 -9.27
N ASP A 270 11.43 11.55 -9.81
CA ASP A 270 10.56 11.91 -10.92
C ASP A 270 10.93 11.06 -12.15
N PRO A 271 9.94 10.57 -12.91
CA PRO A 271 10.23 9.86 -14.15
C PRO A 271 10.96 10.79 -15.13
N ALA A 272 11.95 10.22 -15.80
CA ALA A 272 12.73 10.92 -16.82
C ALA A 272 11.88 11.40 -18.00
#